data_3c4a448d94b057a1b7d0a4180d400e3d
#
_entry.id   3c4a448d94b057a1b7d0a4180d400e3d
#
_cell.length_a   1.000
_cell.length_b   1.000
_cell.length_c   1.000
_cell.angle_alpha   90.00
_cell.angle_beta   90.00
_cell.angle_gamma   90.00
#
_symmetry.space_group_name_H-M   'P 1'
#
loop_
_entity.id
_entity.type
_entity.pdbx_description
1 polymer ?
#
loop_
_entity_poly.entity_id
_entity_poly.type
_entity_poly.pdbx_seq_one_letter_code
_entity_poly.pdbx_strand_id
1 'polypeptide(L)'
;AQSVVDLGCGMGSYVRHFSREGLRAIGLDGNPSTPQLSKGACGVLDLSVIAEVAEPCDWVLSLEVGEHLPKVYEAAFMENLNRFNTQGMVLSWALEGQGGTGHVNEQSNDYIKAKICALGYVNDANAEASLRQAAQFAYFKRTIMVFRRTAWQDGMTQG
;
A
#
# COMPACT_ATOMS: atom_id res chain seq x y z
N ALA A 1 5.18 -14.59 4.62
CA ALA A 1 5.57 -13.69 3.53
C ALA A 1 7.07 -13.78 3.29
N GLN A 2 7.47 -13.77 2.03
CA GLN A 2 8.88 -13.77 1.62
C GLN A 2 9.24 -12.51 0.83
N SER A 3 8.24 -11.76 0.38
CA SER A 3 8.45 -10.57 -0.40
C SER A 3 7.45 -9.46 -0.08
N VAL A 4 7.91 -8.21 -0.21
CA VAL A 4 7.11 -7.01 0.01
C VAL A 4 7.53 -5.92 -0.98
N VAL A 5 6.55 -5.21 -1.50
CA VAL A 5 6.79 -3.96 -2.24
C VAL A 5 6.20 -2.79 -1.45
N ASP A 6 6.99 -1.74 -1.31
CA ASP A 6 6.60 -0.47 -0.68
C ASP A 6 6.27 0.53 -1.80
N LEU A 7 4.98 0.81 -2.00
CA LEU A 7 4.49 1.77 -2.99
C LEU A 7 4.32 3.15 -2.34
N GLY A 8 5.12 4.12 -2.79
CA GLY A 8 5.30 5.40 -2.12
C GLY A 8 6.39 5.34 -1.04
N CYS A 9 7.48 4.68 -1.36
CA CYS A 9 8.54 4.31 -0.40
C CYS A 9 9.40 5.48 0.10
N GLY A 10 9.29 6.65 -0.51
CA GLY A 10 10.12 7.81 -0.17
C GLY A 10 11.61 7.48 -0.20
N MET A 11 12.29 7.64 0.93
CA MET A 11 13.73 7.35 1.06
C MET A 11 14.05 5.86 1.23
N GLY A 12 13.07 4.96 1.23
CA GLY A 12 13.26 3.51 1.29
C GLY A 12 13.62 2.96 2.67
N SER A 13 13.19 3.61 3.74
CA SER A 13 13.49 3.16 5.11
C SER A 13 12.89 1.79 5.42
N TYR A 14 11.64 1.54 5.06
CA TYR A 14 10.99 0.24 5.23
C TYR A 14 11.61 -0.82 4.31
N VAL A 15 11.94 -0.48 3.07
CA VAL A 15 12.62 -1.39 2.13
C VAL A 15 13.92 -1.92 2.72
N ARG A 16 14.77 -1.01 3.24
CA ARG A 16 16.02 -1.41 3.90
C ARG A 16 15.80 -2.26 5.15
N HIS A 17 14.75 -1.94 5.94
CA HIS A 17 14.41 -2.73 7.12
C HIS A 17 14.02 -4.15 6.72
N PHE A 18 13.06 -4.32 5.82
CA PHE A 18 12.61 -5.63 5.36
C PHE A 18 13.74 -6.45 4.70
N SER A 19 14.62 -5.79 3.95
CA SER A 19 15.78 -6.46 3.36
C SER A 19 16.74 -7.00 4.43
N ARG A 20 16.95 -6.26 5.53
CA ARG A 20 17.77 -6.73 6.66
C ARG A 20 17.13 -7.91 7.39
N GLU A 21 15.81 -7.97 7.43
CA GLU A 21 15.04 -9.09 7.99
C GLU A 21 14.96 -10.30 7.03
N GLY A 22 15.63 -10.24 5.86
CA GLY A 22 15.73 -11.35 4.92
C GLY A 22 14.59 -11.45 3.91
N LEU A 23 13.73 -10.45 3.80
CA LEU A 23 12.69 -10.44 2.78
C LEU A 23 13.23 -9.87 1.45
N ARG A 24 12.69 -10.35 0.33
CA ARG A 24 12.82 -9.65 -0.95
C ARG A 24 11.96 -8.37 -0.88
N ALA A 25 12.61 -7.23 -0.69
CA ALA A 25 11.93 -5.94 -0.55
C ALA A 25 12.20 -5.04 -1.76
N ILE A 26 11.14 -4.47 -2.32
CA ILE A 26 11.17 -3.55 -3.45
C ILE A 26 10.55 -2.24 -3.01
N GLY A 27 11.14 -1.10 -3.39
CA GLY A 27 10.57 0.22 -3.15
C GLY A 27 10.35 0.97 -4.45
N LEU A 28 9.18 1.56 -4.60
CA LEU A 28 8.79 2.36 -5.76
C LEU A 28 8.12 3.65 -5.30
N ASP A 29 8.48 4.77 -5.93
CA ASP A 29 7.92 6.08 -5.61
C ASP A 29 7.80 6.94 -6.86
N GLY A 30 6.82 7.83 -6.91
CA GLY A 30 6.61 8.75 -8.04
C GLY A 30 7.65 9.87 -8.14
N ASN A 31 8.45 10.09 -7.10
CA ASN A 31 9.48 11.12 -7.12
C ASN A 31 10.67 10.70 -8.01
N PRO A 32 10.98 11.47 -9.08
CA PRO A 32 12.11 11.15 -9.96
C PRO A 32 13.47 11.06 -9.25
N SER A 33 13.60 11.72 -8.09
CA SER A 33 14.82 11.69 -7.28
C SER A 33 14.92 10.49 -6.34
N THR A 34 13.95 9.58 -6.36
CA THR A 34 13.92 8.40 -5.47
C THR A 34 15.20 7.57 -5.50
N PRO A 35 15.82 7.28 -6.68
CA PRO A 35 17.08 6.53 -6.69
C PRO A 35 18.21 7.22 -5.91
N GLN A 36 18.33 8.54 -6.02
CA GLN A 36 19.35 9.29 -5.28
C GLN A 36 19.01 9.36 -3.79
N LEU A 37 17.75 9.66 -3.44
CA LEU A 37 17.31 9.80 -2.05
C LEU A 37 17.39 8.47 -1.29
N SER A 38 17.10 7.37 -1.94
CA SER A 38 17.17 6.02 -1.38
C SER A 38 18.56 5.39 -1.44
N LYS A 39 19.55 6.09 -2.02
CA LYS A 39 20.91 5.57 -2.27
C LYS A 39 20.89 4.30 -3.12
N GLY A 40 20.05 4.28 -4.14
CA GLY A 40 19.90 3.16 -5.08
C GLY A 40 19.01 2.01 -4.59
N ALA A 41 18.41 2.12 -3.40
CA ALA A 41 17.57 1.05 -2.87
C ALA A 41 16.17 0.97 -3.51
N CYS A 42 15.70 2.06 -4.10
CA CYS A 42 14.33 2.16 -4.65
C CYS A 42 14.34 2.74 -6.07
N GLY A 43 13.29 2.40 -6.81
CA GLY A 43 13.06 2.88 -8.17
C GLY A 43 11.93 3.90 -8.28
N VAL A 44 11.73 4.38 -9.51
CA VAL A 44 10.66 5.34 -9.83
C VAL A 44 9.47 4.62 -10.46
N LEU A 45 8.28 4.94 -10.00
CA LEU A 45 7.02 4.51 -10.60
C LEU A 45 5.96 5.59 -10.40
N ASP A 46 5.33 6.02 -11.48
CA ASP A 46 4.17 6.90 -11.43
C ASP A 46 2.93 6.11 -10.97
N LEU A 47 2.52 6.30 -9.73
CA LEU A 47 1.39 5.60 -9.11
C LEU A 47 0.03 6.09 -9.61
N SER A 48 -0.02 7.19 -10.37
CA SER A 48 -1.24 7.70 -11.02
C SER A 48 -1.60 6.96 -12.31
N VAL A 49 -0.70 6.11 -12.80
CA VAL A 49 -0.86 5.30 -14.01
C VAL A 49 -0.84 3.82 -13.65
N ILE A 50 -1.74 3.03 -14.25
CA ILE A 50 -1.77 1.58 -14.01
C ILE A 50 -0.49 0.95 -14.56
N ALA A 51 0.26 0.31 -13.69
CA ALA A 51 1.53 -0.33 -14.01
C ALA A 51 1.36 -1.75 -14.56
N GLU A 52 2.25 -2.16 -15.44
CA GLU A 52 2.46 -3.57 -15.77
C GLU A 52 3.33 -4.22 -14.69
N VAL A 53 2.87 -5.33 -14.13
CA VAL A 53 3.55 -6.05 -13.05
C VAL A 53 3.80 -7.48 -13.48
N ALA A 54 5.04 -7.78 -13.84
CA ALA A 54 5.42 -9.11 -14.29
C ALA A 54 5.53 -10.12 -13.13
N GLU A 55 5.98 -9.64 -11.97
CA GLU A 55 6.20 -10.48 -10.78
C GLU A 55 5.75 -9.74 -9.52
N PRO A 56 4.51 -9.98 -9.06
CA PRO A 56 4.01 -9.38 -7.83
C PRO A 56 4.75 -9.93 -6.60
N CYS A 57 4.75 -9.13 -5.54
CA CYS A 57 5.22 -9.57 -4.21
C CYS A 57 4.10 -10.29 -3.45
N ASP A 58 4.45 -10.90 -2.33
CA ASP A 58 3.43 -11.44 -1.41
C ASP A 58 2.56 -10.32 -0.84
N TRP A 59 3.19 -9.23 -0.41
CA TRP A 59 2.54 -8.10 0.24
C TRP A 59 2.88 -6.76 -0.39
N VAL A 60 1.91 -5.86 -0.34
CA VAL A 60 2.09 -4.42 -0.57
C VAL A 60 2.11 -3.72 0.79
N LEU A 61 3.05 -2.79 0.96
CA LEU A 61 3.02 -1.73 1.94
C LEU A 61 2.78 -0.41 1.21
N SER A 62 1.88 0.44 1.73
CA SER A 62 1.72 1.80 1.23
C SER A 62 1.18 2.69 2.34
N LEU A 63 2.03 3.54 2.90
CA LEU A 63 1.73 4.31 4.10
C LEU A 63 1.75 5.81 3.80
N GLU A 64 0.62 6.49 4.02
CA GLU A 64 0.44 7.93 3.80
C GLU A 64 0.81 8.34 2.37
N VAL A 65 0.18 7.72 1.39
CA VAL A 65 0.46 7.91 -0.05
C VAL A 65 -0.77 8.39 -0.81
N GLY A 66 -1.89 7.69 -0.67
CA GLY A 66 -3.08 7.91 -1.49
C GLY A 66 -3.68 9.30 -1.35
N GLU A 67 -3.56 9.92 -0.17
CA GLU A 67 -4.00 11.29 0.09
C GLU A 67 -3.25 12.35 -0.72
N HIS A 68 -2.07 12.03 -1.23
CA HIS A 68 -1.28 12.92 -2.09
C HIS A 68 -1.64 12.81 -3.57
N LEU A 69 -2.37 11.76 -3.98
CA LEU A 69 -2.85 11.63 -5.36
C LEU A 69 -4.21 12.31 -5.52
N PRO A 70 -4.36 13.18 -6.54
CA PRO A 70 -5.67 13.73 -6.88
C PRO A 70 -6.73 12.64 -7.07
N LYS A 71 -7.97 12.92 -6.66
CA LYS A 71 -9.09 11.96 -6.69
C LYS A 71 -9.27 11.27 -8.04
N VAL A 72 -8.99 11.95 -9.14
CA VAL A 72 -9.10 11.41 -10.50
C VAL A 72 -8.17 10.21 -10.75
N TYR A 73 -7.06 10.11 -10.01
CA TYR A 73 -6.08 9.01 -10.13
C TYR A 73 -6.26 7.92 -9.07
N GLU A 74 -7.21 8.06 -8.14
CA GLU A 74 -7.43 7.09 -7.06
C GLU A 74 -7.68 5.68 -7.57
N ALA A 75 -8.50 5.54 -8.63
CA ALA A 75 -8.79 4.22 -9.20
C ALA A 75 -7.54 3.54 -9.76
N ALA A 76 -6.66 4.28 -10.44
CA ALA A 76 -5.39 3.76 -10.95
C ALA A 76 -4.46 3.34 -9.81
N PHE A 77 -4.39 4.14 -8.75
CA PHE A 77 -3.60 3.80 -7.56
C PHE A 77 -4.14 2.54 -6.85
N MET A 78 -5.45 2.43 -6.65
CA MET A 78 -6.08 1.24 -6.07
C MET A 78 -5.80 -0.02 -6.91
N GLU A 79 -5.84 0.11 -8.23
CA GLU A 79 -5.49 -1.00 -9.14
C GLU A 79 -4.00 -1.37 -9.04
N ASN A 80 -3.10 -0.41 -8.87
CA ASN A 80 -1.69 -0.71 -8.61
C ASN A 80 -1.52 -1.48 -7.29
N LEU A 81 -2.16 -1.04 -6.20
CA LEU A 81 -2.15 -1.78 -4.94
C LEU A 81 -2.59 -3.24 -5.14
N ASN A 82 -3.62 -3.46 -5.96
CA ASN A 82 -4.15 -4.79 -6.28
C ASN A 82 -3.17 -5.64 -7.10
N ARG A 83 -2.52 -5.06 -8.11
CA ARG A 83 -1.62 -5.80 -9.03
C ARG A 83 -0.30 -6.21 -8.41
N PHE A 84 0.21 -5.45 -7.46
CA PHE A 84 1.54 -5.66 -6.88
C PHE A 84 1.60 -6.72 -5.79
N ASN A 85 0.49 -7.33 -5.37
CA ASN A 85 0.49 -8.36 -4.32
C ASN A 85 -0.27 -9.63 -4.70
N THR A 86 0.08 -10.74 -4.02
CA THR A 86 -0.62 -12.03 -4.13
C THR A 86 -1.35 -12.43 -2.85
N GLN A 87 -1.00 -11.88 -1.69
CA GLN A 87 -1.54 -12.27 -0.39
C GLN A 87 -2.28 -11.17 0.35
N GLY A 88 -1.81 -9.93 0.24
CA GLY A 88 -2.47 -8.84 0.96
C GLY A 88 -1.71 -7.53 0.96
N MET A 89 -2.22 -6.57 1.72
CA MET A 89 -1.63 -5.26 1.81
C MET A 89 -1.81 -4.63 3.19
N VAL A 90 -0.85 -3.78 3.55
CA VAL A 90 -0.91 -2.89 4.71
C VAL A 90 -0.94 -1.47 4.19
N LEU A 91 -1.98 -0.74 4.52
CA LEU A 91 -2.22 0.62 4.06
C LEU A 91 -2.37 1.59 5.23
N SER A 92 -1.99 2.85 5.02
CA SER A 92 -2.57 3.97 5.74
C SER A 92 -2.98 5.06 4.75
N TRP A 93 -3.98 5.83 5.13
CA TRP A 93 -4.51 6.92 4.33
C TRP A 93 -4.97 8.02 5.28
N ALA A 94 -4.55 9.26 5.04
CA ALA A 94 -4.90 10.37 5.92
C ALA A 94 -6.41 10.56 6.01
N LEU A 95 -6.91 10.70 7.24
CA LEU A 95 -8.32 10.94 7.51
C LEU A 95 -8.74 12.35 7.10
N GLU A 96 -10.00 12.50 6.74
CA GLU A 96 -10.61 13.82 6.50
C GLU A 96 -10.34 14.75 7.68
N GLY A 97 -9.77 15.93 7.39
CA GLY A 97 -9.39 16.91 8.40
C GLY A 97 -8.06 16.64 9.13
N GLN A 98 -7.36 15.54 8.82
CA GLN A 98 -6.02 15.28 9.38
C GLN A 98 -5.03 16.38 9.00
N GLY A 99 -5.13 16.86 7.77
CA GLY A 99 -4.24 17.86 7.21
C GLY A 99 -2.83 17.33 6.95
N GLY A 100 -2.11 18.04 6.13
CA GLY A 100 -0.73 17.74 5.76
C GLY A 100 -0.34 18.44 4.47
N THR A 101 0.96 18.63 4.28
CA THR A 101 1.49 19.25 3.05
C THR A 101 1.22 18.33 1.86
N GLY A 102 0.53 18.86 0.85
CA GLY A 102 0.21 18.09 -0.38
C GLY A 102 -0.95 17.09 -0.23
N HIS A 103 -1.72 17.13 0.86
CA HIS A 103 -2.95 16.35 0.98
C HIS A 103 -4.04 16.95 0.09
N VAL A 104 -4.50 16.18 -0.88
CA VAL A 104 -5.54 16.56 -1.84
C VAL A 104 -6.68 15.56 -1.91
N ASN A 105 -6.57 14.41 -1.24
CA ASN A 105 -7.55 13.33 -1.25
C ASN A 105 -7.57 12.58 0.09
N GLU A 106 -7.92 13.27 1.16
CA GLU A 106 -8.14 12.65 2.48
C GLU A 106 -9.46 11.87 2.48
N GLN A 107 -9.49 10.69 3.11
CA GLN A 107 -10.66 9.80 3.13
C GLN A 107 -10.83 9.13 4.49
N SER A 108 -12.06 8.72 4.82
CA SER A 108 -12.30 7.89 5.99
C SER A 108 -11.75 6.46 5.81
N ASN A 109 -11.43 5.80 6.91
CA ASN A 109 -11.06 4.38 6.88
C ASN A 109 -12.15 3.51 6.25
N ASP A 110 -13.42 3.78 6.55
CA ASP A 110 -14.56 3.02 6.01
C ASP A 110 -14.64 3.15 4.49
N TYR A 111 -14.39 4.34 3.95
CA TYR A 111 -14.33 4.55 2.51
C TYR A 111 -13.23 3.70 1.86
N ILE A 112 -12.01 3.73 2.41
CA ILE A 112 -10.90 2.94 1.88
C ILE A 112 -11.16 1.44 2.04
N LYS A 113 -11.67 1.00 3.19
CA LYS A 113 -12.04 -0.41 3.42
C LYS A 113 -13.06 -0.89 2.40
N ALA A 114 -14.10 -0.11 2.12
CA ALA A 114 -15.10 -0.47 1.10
C ALA A 114 -14.49 -0.63 -0.29
N LYS A 115 -13.59 0.28 -0.68
CA LYS A 115 -12.91 0.24 -1.98
C LYS A 115 -11.99 -0.98 -2.11
N ILE A 116 -11.16 -1.25 -1.11
CA ILE A 116 -10.24 -2.39 -1.13
C ILE A 116 -11.00 -3.72 -1.07
N CYS A 117 -12.02 -3.83 -0.23
CA CYS A 117 -12.85 -5.04 -0.16
C CYS A 117 -13.55 -5.34 -1.49
N ALA A 118 -13.97 -4.32 -2.24
CA ALA A 118 -14.56 -4.48 -3.57
C ALA A 118 -13.57 -5.06 -4.60
N LEU A 119 -12.26 -4.98 -4.35
CA LEU A 119 -11.21 -5.61 -5.19
C LEU A 119 -10.92 -7.07 -4.81
N GLY A 120 -11.68 -7.67 -3.90
CA GLY A 120 -11.51 -9.08 -3.51
C GLY A 120 -10.62 -9.28 -2.28
N TYR A 121 -10.67 -8.37 -1.34
CA TYR A 121 -9.96 -8.46 -0.05
C TYR A 121 -10.92 -8.48 1.12
N VAL A 122 -10.44 -9.00 2.25
CA VAL A 122 -11.09 -8.88 3.55
C VAL A 122 -10.19 -8.09 4.51
N ASN A 123 -10.79 -7.27 5.35
CA ASN A 123 -10.06 -6.54 6.38
C ASN A 123 -9.65 -7.51 7.50
N ASP A 124 -8.35 -7.58 7.81
CA ASP A 124 -7.82 -8.31 8.96
C ASP A 124 -7.77 -7.39 10.19
N ALA A 125 -8.91 -7.31 10.87
CA ALA A 125 -9.07 -6.42 12.03
C ALA A 125 -8.12 -6.75 13.19
N ASN A 126 -7.72 -8.01 13.36
CA ASN A 126 -6.78 -8.42 14.42
C ASN A 126 -5.37 -7.94 14.12
N ALA A 127 -4.88 -8.15 12.90
CA ALA A 127 -3.58 -7.64 12.47
C ALA A 127 -3.55 -6.10 12.48
N GLU A 128 -4.63 -5.46 12.03
CA GLU A 128 -4.81 -4.01 12.09
C GLU A 128 -4.68 -3.47 13.51
N ALA A 129 -5.42 -4.06 14.47
CA ALA A 129 -5.36 -3.67 15.88
C ALA A 129 -3.94 -3.82 16.46
N SER A 130 -3.26 -4.92 16.15
CA SER A 130 -1.89 -5.18 16.60
C SER A 130 -0.90 -4.13 16.07
N LEU A 131 -0.99 -3.79 14.78
CA LEU A 131 -0.12 -2.77 14.18
C LEU A 131 -0.42 -1.38 14.73
N ARG A 132 -1.69 -1.03 14.92
CA ARG A 132 -2.08 0.25 15.53
C ARG A 132 -1.58 0.38 16.97
N GLN A 133 -1.62 -0.69 17.74
CA GLN A 133 -1.08 -0.72 19.10
C GLN A 133 0.43 -0.51 19.11
N ALA A 134 1.16 -1.12 18.18
CA ALA A 134 2.62 -1.01 18.07
C ALA A 134 3.09 0.31 17.45
N ALA A 135 2.21 1.04 16.76
CA ALA A 135 2.57 2.26 16.07
C ALA A 135 3.05 3.36 17.02
N GLN A 136 4.11 4.05 16.64
CA GLN A 136 4.68 5.17 17.41
C GLN A 136 4.00 6.50 17.09
N PHE A 137 3.64 6.72 15.81
CA PHE A 137 3.00 7.95 15.39
C PHE A 137 1.48 7.92 15.63
N ALA A 138 0.94 9.01 16.18
CA ALA A 138 -0.48 9.09 16.55
C ALA A 138 -1.43 8.86 15.37
N TYR A 139 -1.08 9.33 14.17
CA TYR A 139 -1.90 9.12 12.98
C TYR A 139 -1.93 7.64 12.57
N PHE A 140 -0.84 6.89 12.64
CA PHE A 140 -0.83 5.46 12.34
C PHE A 140 -1.70 4.63 13.30
N LYS A 141 -1.84 5.06 14.56
CA LYS A 141 -2.75 4.41 15.51
C LYS A 141 -4.22 4.46 15.07
N ARG A 142 -4.55 5.32 14.12
CA ARG A 142 -5.91 5.52 13.62
C ARG A 142 -6.08 5.14 12.15
N THR A 143 -5.00 5.11 11.37
CA THR A 143 -5.07 5.03 9.91
C THR A 143 -4.54 3.74 9.32
N ILE A 144 -3.71 2.96 10.03
CA ILE A 144 -3.25 1.66 9.52
C ILE A 144 -4.43 0.72 9.33
N MET A 145 -4.48 0.10 8.17
CA MET A 145 -5.47 -0.91 7.77
C MET A 145 -4.73 -2.12 7.20
N VAL A 146 -5.21 -3.31 7.48
CA VAL A 146 -4.64 -4.57 6.98
C VAL A 146 -5.70 -5.33 6.19
N PHE A 147 -5.33 -5.79 5.00
CA PHE A 147 -6.20 -6.53 4.12
C PHE A 147 -5.53 -7.81 3.65
N ARG A 148 -6.30 -8.90 3.61
CA ARG A 148 -5.88 -10.17 3.01
C ARG A 148 -6.68 -10.42 1.76
N ARG A 149 -6.01 -10.90 0.73
CA ARG A 149 -6.68 -11.33 -0.48
C ARG A 149 -7.56 -12.55 -0.16
N THR A 150 -8.82 -12.53 -0.58
CA THR A 150 -9.65 -13.72 -0.54
C THR A 150 -9.07 -14.73 -1.52
N ALA A 151 -8.99 -16.03 -1.13
CA ALA A 151 -8.58 -17.07 -2.05
C ALA A 151 -9.49 -17.02 -3.29
N TRP A 152 -8.92 -16.94 -4.47
CA TRP A 152 -9.67 -17.09 -5.71
C TRP A 152 -10.35 -18.45 -5.65
N GLN A 153 -11.68 -18.49 -5.65
CA GLN A 153 -12.40 -19.72 -5.88
C GLN A 153 -12.25 -20.04 -7.37
N ASP A 154 -11.19 -20.73 -7.73
CA ASP A 154 -11.12 -21.49 -8.98
C ASP A 154 -12.22 -22.55 -8.92
N GLY A 155 -13.37 -22.26 -9.49
CA GLY A 155 -14.41 -23.28 -9.56
C GLY A 155 -15.83 -22.75 -9.68
N MET A 156 -16.11 -21.85 -10.63
CA MET A 156 -17.47 -21.72 -11.18
C MET A 156 -17.39 -21.49 -12.70
N THR A 157 -16.90 -22.51 -13.41
CA THR A 157 -17.23 -22.74 -14.82
C THR A 157 -17.56 -24.21 -14.97
N GLN A 158 -18.77 -24.59 -14.54
CA GLN A 158 -19.51 -25.72 -15.11
C GLN A 158 -20.99 -25.51 -14.79
N GLY A 159 -21.75 -25.19 -15.82
CA GLY A 159 -23.20 -25.12 -15.77
C GLY A 159 -23.73 -24.38 -16.97
#